data_5e5535e201a6ae93433527f287b98cdf
#
_entry.id   5e5535e201a6ae93433527f287b98cdf
#
_cell.length_a   1.000
_cell.length_b   1.000
_cell.length_c   1.000
_cell.angle_alpha   90.00
_cell.angle_beta   90.00
_cell.angle_gamma   90.00
#
_symmetry.space_group_name_H-M   'P 1'
#
loop_
_entity.id
_entity.type
_entity.pdbx_description
1 polymer ?
#
loop_
_entity_poly.entity_id
_entity_poly.type
_entity_poly.pdbx_seq_one_letter_code
_entity_poly.pdbx_strand_id
1 'polypeptide(L)'
;GHTMPVRVMAVDSGYATQDVYGFVRNHPQAVWGGNGARASQPRTVVAVKGRDTETALILSVSKADTGGKRRGLRVWNVSGPVAKMELYRWLKLEWPTDREIADGVVFPPGSCHFPQYGEEYFKQLTAERRVIRVVKGFPHATWEKDPSRNNEALDCRVYARAAATIY
;
A
#
# COMPACT_ATOMS: atom_id res chain seq x y z
N GLY A 1 -19.70 18.11 4.64
CA GLY A 1 -18.90 16.95 4.29
C GLY A 1 -17.54 17.01 4.97
N HIS A 2 -17.00 15.89 5.40
CA HIS A 2 -15.67 15.83 5.98
C HIS A 2 -14.61 15.74 4.87
N THR A 3 -13.60 16.60 4.93
CA THR A 3 -12.46 16.54 4.01
C THR A 3 -11.35 15.70 4.61
N MET A 4 -10.99 14.60 3.96
CA MET A 4 -9.85 13.77 4.35
C MET A 4 -8.62 14.15 3.51
N PRO A 5 -7.64 14.85 4.06
CA PRO A 5 -6.44 15.21 3.31
C PRO A 5 -5.52 13.98 3.11
N VAL A 6 -4.93 13.89 1.92
CA VAL A 6 -3.83 12.93 1.67
C VAL A 6 -2.62 13.36 2.48
N ARG A 7 -2.12 12.51 3.37
CA ARG A 7 -0.97 12.78 4.25
C ARG A 7 0.34 12.27 3.68
N VAL A 8 0.32 11.09 3.10
CA VAL A 8 1.48 10.47 2.44
C VAL A 8 1.05 9.89 1.10
N MET A 9 1.91 10.01 0.11
CA MET A 9 1.79 9.37 -1.19
C MET A 9 3.00 8.46 -1.40
N ALA A 10 2.77 7.18 -1.50
CA ALA A 10 3.80 6.21 -1.87
C ALA A 10 3.79 5.99 -3.39
N VAL A 11 4.96 6.10 -4.02
CA VAL A 11 5.13 5.89 -5.46
C VAL A 11 6.04 4.68 -5.65
N ASP A 12 5.54 3.66 -6.36
CA ASP A 12 6.35 2.48 -6.67
C ASP A 12 7.53 2.84 -7.57
N SER A 13 8.70 2.37 -7.19
CA SER A 13 9.95 2.55 -7.93
C SER A 13 10.47 1.27 -8.56
N GLY A 14 9.64 0.24 -8.67
CA GLY A 14 9.98 -1.03 -9.32
C GLY A 14 10.17 -0.89 -10.82
N TYR A 15 9.36 -0.04 -11.46
CA TYR A 15 9.44 0.31 -12.88
C TYR A 15 9.79 1.80 -13.02
N ALA A 16 10.44 2.20 -14.14
CA ALA A 16 10.87 3.59 -14.40
C ALA A 16 11.56 4.26 -13.19
N THR A 17 12.44 3.53 -12.53
CA THR A 17 13.04 3.88 -11.23
C THR A 17 13.62 5.30 -11.20
N GLN A 18 14.32 5.75 -12.24
CA GLN A 18 14.94 7.07 -12.26
C GLN A 18 13.92 8.20 -12.37
N ASP A 19 12.84 7.98 -13.12
CA ASP A 19 11.75 8.95 -13.26
C ASP A 19 11.02 9.11 -11.93
N VAL A 20 10.72 8.00 -11.25
CA VAL A 20 10.13 8.01 -9.90
C VAL A 20 11.04 8.74 -8.91
N TYR A 21 12.33 8.47 -8.93
CA TYR A 21 13.29 9.17 -8.07
C TYR A 21 13.37 10.65 -8.37
N GLY A 22 13.33 11.03 -9.64
CA GLY A 22 13.23 12.43 -10.09
C GLY A 22 11.96 13.09 -9.57
N PHE A 23 10.81 12.43 -9.75
CA PHE A 23 9.53 12.92 -9.27
C PHE A 23 9.52 13.14 -7.76
N VAL A 24 9.92 12.15 -6.96
CA VAL A 24 9.92 12.24 -5.49
C VAL A 24 10.86 13.34 -4.99
N ARG A 25 12.02 13.55 -5.66
CA ARG A 25 12.95 14.65 -5.32
C ARG A 25 12.36 16.02 -5.58
N ASN A 26 11.64 16.16 -6.69
CA ASN A 26 11.06 17.44 -7.09
C ASN A 26 9.77 17.76 -6.33
N HIS A 27 9.13 16.73 -5.74
CA HIS A 27 7.88 16.87 -5.00
C HIS A 27 7.96 16.26 -3.59
N PRO A 28 8.98 16.61 -2.79
CA PRO A 28 9.16 16.03 -1.45
C PRO A 28 8.00 16.32 -0.51
N GLN A 29 7.27 17.40 -0.81
CA GLN A 29 6.10 17.86 -0.08
C GLN A 29 5.04 18.29 -1.09
N ALA A 30 4.21 17.38 -1.55
CA ALA A 30 3.11 17.74 -2.45
C ALA A 30 1.96 18.37 -1.65
N VAL A 31 1.62 19.60 -1.97
CA VAL A 31 0.40 20.24 -1.49
C VAL A 31 -0.75 19.79 -2.40
N TRP A 32 -1.55 18.84 -1.95
CA TRP A 32 -2.73 18.39 -2.69
C TRP A 32 -3.96 19.16 -2.23
N GLY A 33 -4.42 20.02 -3.09
CA GLY A 33 -5.77 20.63 -3.08
C GLY A 33 -6.29 21.20 -1.76
N GLY A 34 -6.72 22.39 -1.80
CA GLY A 34 -7.51 23.06 -0.78
C GLY A 34 -7.09 24.51 -0.61
N ASN A 35 -7.96 25.38 -1.06
CA ASN A 35 -7.91 26.80 -0.76
C ASN A 35 -7.95 26.99 0.75
N GLY A 36 -6.94 27.59 1.32
CA GLY A 36 -7.01 28.14 2.67
C GLY A 36 -6.07 27.54 3.70
N ALA A 37 -5.68 28.34 4.53
CA ALA A 37 -4.92 28.50 5.75
C ALA A 37 -4.54 27.27 6.63
N ARG A 38 -4.70 26.03 6.20
CA ARG A 38 -4.22 24.82 6.88
C ARG A 38 -3.25 23.98 6.05
N ALA A 39 -2.56 24.60 5.12
CA ALA A 39 -1.44 24.03 4.37
C ALA A 39 -0.18 23.77 5.24
N SER A 40 -0.31 23.77 6.56
CA SER A 40 0.84 23.76 7.49
C SER A 40 1.41 22.38 7.82
N GLN A 41 0.86 21.29 7.27
CA GLN A 41 1.49 19.98 7.44
C GLN A 41 2.03 19.46 6.12
N PRO A 42 3.35 19.22 6.03
CA PRO A 42 3.96 18.72 4.82
C PRO A 42 3.37 17.36 4.47
N ARG A 43 2.85 17.22 3.27
CA ARG A 43 2.47 15.92 2.72
C ARG A 43 3.73 15.31 2.14
N THR A 44 4.05 14.12 2.57
CA THR A 44 5.29 13.46 2.19
C THR A 44 5.04 12.58 0.97
N VAL A 45 5.80 12.78 -0.10
CA VAL A 45 5.89 11.85 -1.23
C VAL A 45 7.10 10.97 -0.99
N VAL A 46 6.91 9.65 -1.00
CA VAL A 46 7.96 8.67 -0.71
C VAL A 46 8.09 7.65 -1.84
N ALA A 47 9.33 7.30 -2.17
CA ALA A 47 9.58 6.18 -3.06
C ALA A 47 9.50 4.87 -2.27
N VAL A 48 8.75 3.90 -2.80
CA VAL A 48 8.65 2.55 -2.23
C VAL A 48 9.14 1.52 -3.25
N LYS A 49 9.54 0.35 -2.76
CA LYS A 49 9.91 -0.79 -3.60
C LYS A 49 9.39 -2.07 -2.96
N GLY A 50 8.60 -2.84 -3.71
CA GLY A 50 8.11 -4.14 -3.30
C GLY A 50 9.22 -5.17 -3.12
N ARG A 51 9.07 -6.05 -2.14
CA ARG A 51 9.94 -7.18 -1.83
C ARG A 51 9.10 -8.38 -1.44
N ASP A 52 9.62 -9.58 -1.71
CA ASP A 52 8.94 -10.86 -1.42
C ASP A 52 9.31 -11.45 -0.04
N THR A 53 9.85 -10.65 0.86
CA THR A 53 10.27 -11.10 2.20
C THR A 53 9.12 -10.96 3.19
N GLU A 54 8.83 -12.01 3.96
CA GLU A 54 7.70 -12.10 4.90
C GLU A 54 8.11 -11.83 6.37
N THR A 55 8.92 -10.81 6.67
CA THR A 55 9.37 -10.54 8.04
C THR A 55 8.67 -9.37 8.71
N ALA A 56 8.47 -8.28 7.98
CA ALA A 56 7.78 -7.08 8.47
C ALA A 56 7.21 -6.30 7.29
N LEU A 57 6.20 -5.46 7.52
CA LEU A 57 5.60 -4.65 6.46
C LEU A 57 6.62 -3.67 5.85
N ILE A 58 7.35 -2.95 6.68
CA ILE A 58 8.51 -2.15 6.27
C ILE A 58 9.77 -2.91 6.62
N LEU A 59 10.50 -3.36 5.62
CA LEU A 59 11.69 -4.20 5.78
C LEU A 59 12.93 -3.37 6.08
N SER A 60 13.13 -2.29 5.33
CA SER A 60 14.30 -1.42 5.46
C SER A 60 14.09 -0.11 4.71
N VAL A 61 14.93 0.86 5.01
CA VAL A 61 15.04 2.09 4.23
C VAL A 61 16.44 2.11 3.61
N SER A 62 16.48 2.01 2.28
CA SER A 62 17.73 2.13 1.54
C SER A 62 17.91 3.56 1.02
N LYS A 63 19.17 3.96 0.82
CA LYS A 63 19.49 5.21 0.11
C LYS A 63 19.70 4.86 -1.35
N ALA A 64 18.97 5.51 -2.25
CA ALA A 64 19.27 5.42 -3.67
C ALA A 64 20.54 6.21 -3.92
N ASP A 65 21.57 5.55 -4.46
CA ASP A 65 22.78 6.22 -4.91
C ASP A 65 22.46 7.06 -6.16
N THR A 66 22.80 8.33 -6.12
CA THR A 66 22.44 9.29 -7.15
C THR A 66 23.67 9.92 -7.78
N GLY A 67 24.83 9.26 -7.66
CA GLY A 67 26.05 9.64 -8.37
C GLY A 67 26.43 11.11 -8.20
N GLY A 68 26.47 11.65 -6.98
CA GLY A 68 26.88 13.03 -6.78
C GLY A 68 26.44 13.65 -5.44
N LYS A 69 26.92 14.81 -5.14
CA LYS A 69 26.92 15.59 -3.89
C LYS A 69 25.57 15.87 -3.22
N ARG A 70 24.45 15.21 -3.58
CA ARG A 70 23.13 15.42 -3.00
C ARG A 70 22.78 14.31 -2.01
N ARG A 71 22.10 14.66 -0.91
CA ARG A 71 21.55 13.71 0.07
C ARG A 71 20.76 12.63 -0.66
N GLY A 72 21.17 11.36 -0.51
CA GLY A 72 20.54 10.23 -1.18
C GLY A 72 19.04 10.18 -0.88
N LEU A 73 18.25 9.86 -1.91
CA LEU A 73 16.82 9.63 -1.76
C LEU A 73 16.59 8.40 -0.88
N ARG A 74 15.66 8.50 0.07
CA ARG A 74 15.21 7.33 0.83
C ARG A 74 14.21 6.53 0.02
N VAL A 75 14.45 5.22 -0.08
CA VAL A 75 13.54 4.26 -0.71
C VAL A 75 13.11 3.25 0.36
N TRP A 76 11.82 3.13 0.57
CA TRP A 76 11.25 2.25 1.56
C TRP A 76 10.99 0.88 0.93
N ASN A 77 11.65 -0.16 1.43
CA ASN A 77 11.43 -1.53 1.00
C ASN A 77 10.22 -2.08 1.75
N VAL A 78 9.20 -2.47 1.01
CA VAL A 78 7.88 -2.89 1.52
C VAL A 78 7.68 -4.37 1.24
N SER A 79 7.27 -5.13 2.25
CA SER A 79 6.86 -6.51 2.05
C SER A 79 5.48 -6.59 1.40
N GLY A 80 5.44 -6.99 0.14
CA GLY A 80 4.20 -7.32 -0.55
C GLY A 80 3.44 -8.45 0.15
N PRO A 81 4.09 -9.58 0.47
CA PRO A 81 3.45 -10.70 1.17
C PRO A 81 2.78 -10.32 2.49
N VAL A 82 3.45 -9.56 3.35
CA VAL A 82 2.89 -9.13 4.65
C VAL A 82 1.67 -8.26 4.46
N ALA A 83 1.75 -7.25 3.58
CA ALA A 83 0.60 -6.38 3.29
C ALA A 83 -0.58 -7.13 2.68
N LYS A 84 -0.33 -8.10 1.78
CA LYS A 84 -1.36 -8.94 1.18
C LYS A 84 -2.02 -9.85 2.23
N MET A 85 -1.24 -10.47 3.12
CA MET A 85 -1.79 -11.29 4.21
C MET A 85 -2.69 -10.46 5.13
N GLU A 86 -2.27 -9.25 5.52
CA GLU A 86 -3.11 -8.33 6.32
C GLU A 86 -4.41 -8.01 5.59
N LEU A 87 -4.32 -7.59 4.32
CA LEU A 87 -5.49 -7.23 3.52
C LEU A 87 -6.48 -8.39 3.38
N TYR A 88 -6.00 -9.58 3.00
CA TYR A 88 -6.88 -10.73 2.81
C TYR A 88 -7.52 -11.21 4.13
N ARG A 89 -6.84 -11.02 5.25
CA ARG A 89 -7.43 -11.24 6.58
C ARG A 89 -8.54 -10.22 6.85
N TRP A 90 -8.33 -8.96 6.54
CA TRP A 90 -9.33 -7.90 6.75
C TRP A 90 -10.55 -8.04 5.83
N LEU A 91 -10.35 -8.50 4.59
CA LEU A 91 -11.46 -8.77 3.67
C LEU A 91 -12.35 -9.94 4.11
N LYS A 92 -11.90 -10.76 5.05
CA LYS A 92 -12.67 -11.89 5.63
C LYS A 92 -13.39 -11.50 6.92
N LEU A 93 -13.20 -10.30 7.42
CA LEU A 93 -13.91 -9.86 8.61
C LEU A 93 -15.42 -9.75 8.31
N GLU A 94 -16.22 -10.36 9.14
CA GLU A 94 -17.66 -10.23 9.07
C GLU A 94 -18.08 -8.83 9.52
N TRP A 95 -19.00 -8.25 8.80
CA TRP A 95 -19.57 -6.95 9.16
C TRP A 95 -20.75 -7.18 10.07
N PRO A 96 -20.92 -6.31 11.09
CA PRO A 96 -22.12 -6.37 11.91
C PRO A 96 -23.34 -6.07 11.05
N THR A 97 -24.43 -6.76 11.37
CA THR A 97 -25.74 -6.53 10.76
C THR A 97 -26.30 -5.15 11.15
N ASP A 98 -27.25 -4.63 10.38
CA ASP A 98 -27.91 -3.35 10.70
C ASP A 98 -28.51 -3.35 12.11
N ARG A 99 -29.02 -4.48 12.59
CA ARG A 99 -29.55 -4.64 13.93
C ARG A 99 -28.44 -4.51 14.98
N GLU A 100 -27.34 -5.21 14.81
CA GLU A 100 -26.20 -5.14 15.73
C GLU A 100 -25.60 -3.72 15.77
N ILE A 101 -25.56 -3.03 14.63
CA ILE A 101 -25.12 -1.61 14.56
C ILE A 101 -26.09 -0.73 15.35
N ALA A 102 -27.41 -0.95 15.22
CA ALA A 102 -28.42 -0.22 15.99
C ALA A 102 -28.31 -0.51 17.49
N ASP A 103 -27.90 -1.71 17.88
CA ASP A 103 -27.62 -2.12 19.25
C ASP A 103 -26.25 -1.67 19.78
N GLY A 104 -25.49 -0.89 18.97
CA GLY A 104 -24.22 -0.28 19.36
C GLY A 104 -22.97 -1.12 19.07
N VAL A 105 -23.10 -2.22 18.32
CA VAL A 105 -21.94 -3.01 17.87
C VAL A 105 -21.15 -2.20 16.85
N VAL A 106 -19.83 -2.11 17.04
CA VAL A 106 -18.92 -1.40 16.15
C VAL A 106 -18.24 -2.36 15.15
N PHE A 107 -17.84 -1.83 14.01
CA PHE A 107 -17.07 -2.61 13.05
C PHE A 107 -15.76 -3.13 13.65
N PRO A 108 -15.38 -4.39 13.39
CA PRO A 108 -14.12 -4.93 13.86
C PRO A 108 -12.93 -4.08 13.37
N PRO A 109 -11.88 -3.92 14.18
CA PRO A 109 -10.67 -3.25 13.73
C PRO A 109 -10.07 -3.90 12.48
N GLY A 110 -9.84 -3.11 11.43
CA GLY A 110 -9.36 -3.60 10.13
C GLY A 110 -10.46 -3.84 9.11
N SER A 111 -11.73 -3.62 9.44
CA SER A 111 -12.82 -3.67 8.45
C SER A 111 -12.53 -2.77 7.25
N CYS A 112 -12.65 -3.32 6.05
CA CYS A 112 -12.37 -2.60 4.82
C CYS A 112 -13.61 -1.86 4.34
N HIS A 113 -13.57 -0.54 4.34
CA HIS A 113 -14.61 0.29 3.74
C HIS A 113 -14.13 0.76 2.36
N PHE A 114 -14.98 0.63 1.37
CA PHE A 114 -14.70 1.02 0.00
C PHE A 114 -15.73 2.04 -0.49
N PRO A 115 -15.34 3.00 -1.34
CA PRO A 115 -16.31 3.71 -2.18
C PRO A 115 -17.07 2.73 -3.09
N GLN A 116 -18.09 3.22 -3.79
CA GLN A 116 -18.80 2.42 -4.78
C GLN A 116 -17.92 2.17 -6.02
N TYR A 117 -17.01 1.22 -5.90
CA TYR A 117 -16.20 0.76 -7.02
C TYR A 117 -16.92 -0.30 -7.84
N GLY A 118 -16.60 -0.37 -9.13
CA GLY A 118 -17.07 -1.42 -10.02
C GLY A 118 -16.42 -2.78 -9.73
N GLU A 119 -17.01 -3.83 -10.28
CA GLU A 119 -16.56 -5.23 -10.13
C GLU A 119 -15.07 -5.42 -10.50
N GLU A 120 -14.61 -4.71 -11.54
CA GLU A 120 -13.23 -4.80 -12.01
C GLU A 120 -12.21 -4.41 -10.94
N TYR A 121 -12.50 -3.41 -10.13
CA TYR A 121 -11.64 -3.06 -9.00
C TYR A 121 -11.46 -4.22 -8.02
N PHE A 122 -12.54 -4.93 -7.67
CA PHE A 122 -12.49 -6.05 -6.74
C PHE A 122 -11.84 -7.29 -7.35
N LYS A 123 -11.99 -7.51 -8.66
CA LYS A 123 -11.24 -8.54 -9.38
C LYS A 123 -9.73 -8.31 -9.32
N GLN A 124 -9.30 -7.07 -9.49
CA GLN A 124 -7.88 -6.70 -9.36
C GLN A 124 -7.39 -6.77 -7.92
N LEU A 125 -8.22 -6.33 -6.95
CA LEU A 125 -7.88 -6.37 -5.52
C LEU A 125 -7.65 -7.80 -5.02
N THR A 126 -8.30 -8.79 -5.62
CA THR A 126 -8.23 -10.21 -5.27
C THR A 126 -7.58 -11.07 -6.36
N ALA A 127 -6.76 -10.46 -7.22
CA ALA A 127 -6.15 -11.14 -8.36
C ALA A 127 -5.03 -12.12 -7.99
N GLU A 128 -4.58 -12.12 -6.76
CA GLU A 128 -3.51 -12.99 -6.29
C GLU A 128 -3.98 -13.92 -5.17
N ARG A 129 -3.33 -15.07 -5.08
CA ARG A 129 -3.56 -16.04 -4.01
C ARG A 129 -2.25 -16.54 -3.43
N ARG A 130 -2.25 -16.86 -2.14
CA ARG A 130 -1.12 -17.50 -1.49
C ARG A 130 -1.14 -19.00 -1.75
N VAL A 131 -0.05 -19.52 -2.30
CA VAL A 131 0.12 -20.94 -2.64
C VAL A 131 1.32 -21.49 -1.85
N ILE A 132 1.18 -22.70 -1.30
CA ILE A 132 2.28 -23.39 -0.65
C ILE A 132 2.83 -24.44 -1.62
N ARG A 133 4.10 -24.33 -1.95
CA ARG A 133 4.84 -25.29 -2.78
C ARG A 133 5.94 -25.94 -1.96
N VAL A 134 6.23 -27.21 -2.23
CA VAL A 134 7.37 -27.88 -1.63
C VAL A 134 8.59 -27.64 -2.50
N VAL A 135 9.60 -26.96 -1.96
CA VAL A 135 10.87 -26.68 -2.63
C VAL A 135 11.97 -27.36 -1.83
N LYS A 136 12.69 -28.29 -2.44
CA LYS A 136 13.76 -29.07 -1.80
C LYS A 136 13.32 -29.76 -0.49
N GLY A 137 12.09 -30.25 -0.44
CA GLY A 137 11.52 -30.94 0.73
C GLY A 137 10.91 -30.01 1.80
N PHE A 138 11.00 -28.68 1.64
CA PHE A 138 10.45 -27.70 2.59
C PHE A 138 9.25 -26.95 2.01
N PRO A 139 8.20 -26.70 2.82
CA PRO A 139 7.07 -25.88 2.39
C PRO A 139 7.53 -24.42 2.20
N HIS A 140 7.26 -23.88 1.04
CA HIS A 140 7.54 -22.50 0.70
C HIS A 140 6.25 -21.81 0.22
N ALA A 141 5.87 -20.75 0.86
CA ALA A 141 4.71 -19.96 0.47
C ALA A 141 5.10 -18.89 -0.56
N THR A 142 4.31 -18.78 -1.61
CA THR A 142 4.45 -17.76 -2.65
C THR A 142 3.09 -17.14 -2.99
N TRP A 143 3.12 -15.92 -3.51
CA TRP A 143 1.93 -15.28 -4.06
C TRP A 143 1.91 -15.48 -5.57
N GLU A 144 0.80 -15.96 -6.08
CA GLU A 144 0.59 -16.21 -7.50
C GLU A 144 -0.55 -15.35 -8.01
N LYS A 145 -0.25 -14.54 -9.04
CA LYS A 145 -1.25 -13.76 -9.76
C LYS A 145 -2.02 -14.65 -10.73
N ASP A 146 -3.32 -14.46 -10.83
CA ASP A 146 -4.11 -14.97 -11.95
C ASP A 146 -3.65 -14.28 -13.23
N PRO A 147 -3.12 -15.02 -14.23
CA PRO A 147 -2.57 -14.43 -15.45
C PRO A 147 -3.61 -13.69 -16.29
N SER A 148 -4.91 -13.99 -16.10
CA SER A 148 -6.02 -13.33 -16.80
C SER A 148 -6.47 -12.03 -16.16
N ARG A 149 -5.90 -11.66 -14.98
CA ARG A 149 -6.31 -10.47 -14.22
C ARG A 149 -5.17 -9.50 -14.03
N ASN A 150 -5.50 -8.25 -14.08
CA ASN A 150 -4.62 -7.20 -13.59
C ASN A 150 -4.65 -7.16 -12.05
N ASN A 151 -3.64 -6.58 -11.41
CA ASN A 151 -3.53 -6.49 -9.95
C ASN A 151 -3.19 -5.08 -9.44
N GLU A 152 -3.36 -4.06 -10.27
CA GLU A 152 -3.00 -2.67 -9.93
C GLU A 152 -3.73 -2.17 -8.68
N ALA A 153 -5.01 -2.54 -8.51
CA ALA A 153 -5.76 -2.19 -7.30
C ALA A 153 -5.16 -2.83 -6.03
N LEU A 154 -4.68 -4.07 -6.14
CA LEU A 154 -3.98 -4.75 -5.05
C LEU A 154 -2.65 -4.05 -4.71
N ASP A 155 -1.84 -3.74 -5.71
CA ASP A 155 -0.55 -3.07 -5.53
C ASP A 155 -0.74 -1.67 -4.94
N CYS A 156 -1.71 -0.90 -5.42
CA CYS A 156 -2.08 0.39 -4.84
C CYS A 156 -2.48 0.24 -3.36
N ARG A 157 -3.23 -0.80 -3.01
CA ARG A 157 -3.64 -1.04 -1.62
C ARG A 157 -2.46 -1.43 -0.73
N VAL A 158 -1.54 -2.25 -1.23
CA VAL A 158 -0.28 -2.62 -0.55
C VAL A 158 0.54 -1.38 -0.22
N TYR A 159 0.75 -0.51 -1.21
CA TYR A 159 1.55 0.71 -1.00
C TYR A 159 0.82 1.78 -0.18
N ALA A 160 -0.49 1.87 -0.26
CA ALA A 160 -1.28 2.73 0.63
C ALA A 160 -1.17 2.28 2.10
N ARG A 161 -1.16 0.96 2.36
CA ARG A 161 -0.94 0.40 3.69
C ARG A 161 0.47 0.70 4.21
N ALA A 162 1.48 0.58 3.35
CA ALA A 162 2.85 0.97 3.67
C ALA A 162 2.96 2.47 3.97
N ALA A 163 2.34 3.32 3.15
CA ALA A 163 2.31 4.77 3.35
C ALA A 163 1.72 5.14 4.72
N ALA A 164 0.64 4.48 5.13
CA ALA A 164 0.02 4.69 6.45
C ALA A 164 0.95 4.29 7.62
N THR A 165 1.88 3.36 7.40
CA THR A 165 2.87 2.96 8.42
C THR A 165 4.08 3.90 8.44
N ILE A 166 4.42 4.48 7.28
CA ILE A 166 5.53 5.43 7.16
C ILE A 166 5.18 6.79 7.78
N TYR A 167 3.89 7.16 7.76
CA TYR A 167 3.35 8.39 8.35
C TYR A 167 3.34 8.33 9.87
#